data_dcbf91cbb02c4b3104a97b8988c795f3
#
_entry.id   dcbf91cbb02c4b3104a97b8988c795f3
#
_cell.length_a   1.000
_cell.length_b   1.000
_cell.length_c   1.000
_cell.angle_alpha   90.00
_cell.angle_beta   90.00
_cell.angle_gamma   90.00
#
_symmetry.space_group_name_H-M   'P 1'
#
loop_
_entity.id
_entity.type
_entity.pdbx_description
1 polymer ?
#
loop_
_entity_poly.entity_id
_entity_poly.type
_entity_poly.pdbx_seq_one_letter_code
_entity_poly.pdbx_strand_id
1 'polypeptide(L)'
;GFAEKAKLLVEDYSSLWSKDNYNDATNELIFLRRATTTTNSFEGYNFPVGLENCKGGNCPTQTLVDAYEMKDTGLRPDELDNYDPANPYYTNRDPRFYLTIAKNGDEKWPNWNTVPLQTYQGGLNAEPLSGGTPTGYYLKKYCQTAVDLRAGTASKTYHSWITFRFGEFYLNYAEAVYKYLGSPYATDNEFTTSAVDAIKVVRTRAEMPGFPQGMTNDAFWKKYQNERMVELAFEGHRFWDVRRWKEGDKHFKNIVEMEITKNGDDTYTYERKVKERSWD
;
A
#
# COMPACT_ATOMS: atom_id res chain seq x y z
N GLY A 1 -9.26 13.78 -24.41
CA GLY A 1 -9.40 12.31 -24.41
C GLY A 1 -8.72 11.66 -23.23
N PHE A 2 -8.89 10.35 -23.04
CA PHE A 2 -8.30 9.58 -21.92
C PHE A 2 -6.76 9.65 -21.91
N ALA A 3 -6.13 9.65 -23.09
CA ALA A 3 -4.67 9.76 -23.21
C ALA A 3 -4.10 11.11 -22.74
N GLU A 4 -4.84 12.20 -22.89
CA GLU A 4 -4.45 13.50 -22.33
C GLU A 4 -4.57 13.54 -20.82
N LYS A 5 -5.56 12.84 -20.28
CA LYS A 5 -5.78 12.72 -18.83
C LYS A 5 -4.79 11.78 -18.14
N ALA A 6 -4.15 10.86 -18.87
CA ALA A 6 -3.05 10.04 -18.34
C ALA A 6 -1.89 10.89 -17.81
N LYS A 7 -1.69 12.10 -18.37
CA LYS A 7 -0.72 13.09 -17.91
C LYS A 7 -1.10 13.76 -16.57
N LEU A 8 -2.28 13.45 -16.03
CA LEU A 8 -2.72 13.99 -14.75
C LEU A 8 -2.19 13.18 -13.56
N LEU A 9 -1.75 11.94 -13.77
CA LEU A 9 -1.11 11.19 -12.68
C LEU A 9 0.31 11.73 -12.45
N VAL A 10 0.68 11.86 -11.18
CA VAL A 10 2.05 12.22 -10.81
C VAL A 10 3.02 11.11 -11.21
N GLU A 11 4.21 11.46 -11.66
CA GLU A 11 5.26 10.49 -11.97
C GLU A 11 5.79 9.85 -10.70
N ASP A 12 6.10 10.64 -9.68
CA ASP A 12 6.51 10.16 -8.36
C ASP A 12 5.29 9.94 -7.46
N TYR A 13 4.95 8.68 -7.24
CA TYR A 13 3.84 8.29 -6.37
C TYR A 13 3.96 8.88 -4.94
N SER A 14 5.18 9.05 -4.43
CA SER A 14 5.39 9.59 -3.08
C SER A 14 5.03 11.07 -2.96
N SER A 15 5.00 11.82 -4.06
CA SER A 15 4.61 13.22 -4.07
C SER A 15 3.15 13.44 -3.64
N LEU A 16 2.29 12.41 -3.76
CA LEU A 16 0.90 12.44 -3.29
C LEU A 16 0.76 12.76 -1.80
N TRP A 17 1.73 12.37 -0.98
CA TRP A 17 1.71 12.63 0.47
C TRP A 17 2.94 13.38 0.98
N SER A 18 3.70 13.99 0.10
CA SER A 18 4.77 14.89 0.51
C SER A 18 4.21 16.02 1.39
N LYS A 19 5.07 16.68 2.17
CA LYS A 19 4.67 17.82 2.98
C LYS A 19 4.05 18.97 2.17
N ASP A 20 4.36 18.99 0.89
CA ASP A 20 3.92 20.05 -0.05
C ASP A 20 3.08 19.48 -1.21
N ASN A 21 2.36 18.38 -0.94
CA ASN A 21 1.62 17.62 -1.94
C ASN A 21 0.61 18.48 -2.73
N TYR A 22 0.13 19.56 -2.15
CA TYR A 22 -0.73 20.50 -2.85
C TYR A 22 -0.05 21.13 -4.09
N ASN A 23 1.27 21.37 -4.03
CA ASN A 23 2.05 21.86 -5.15
C ASN A 23 2.63 20.72 -5.98
N ASP A 24 3.18 19.69 -5.31
CA ASP A 24 3.91 18.59 -5.96
C ASP A 24 2.99 17.67 -6.76
N ALA A 25 1.72 17.55 -6.36
CA ALA A 25 0.77 16.62 -6.96
C ALA A 25 -0.51 17.31 -7.48
N THR A 26 -0.49 18.61 -7.70
CA THR A 26 -1.66 19.42 -8.11
C THR A 26 -2.45 18.83 -9.28
N ASN A 27 -1.79 18.24 -10.27
CA ASN A 27 -2.47 17.70 -11.45
C ASN A 27 -3.30 16.43 -11.12
N GLU A 28 -2.91 15.64 -10.13
CA GLU A 28 -3.62 14.43 -9.75
C GLU A 28 -4.68 14.66 -8.68
N LEU A 29 -4.47 15.66 -7.81
CA LEU A 29 -5.37 15.92 -6.68
C LEU A 29 -6.64 16.62 -7.13
N ILE A 30 -7.80 16.00 -6.90
CA ILE A 30 -9.11 16.57 -7.20
C ILE A 30 -9.70 17.24 -5.96
N PHE A 31 -9.66 16.53 -4.82
CA PHE A 31 -10.15 17.06 -3.55
C PHE A 31 -9.30 16.55 -2.39
N LEU A 32 -8.83 17.48 -1.56
CA LEU A 32 -8.03 17.19 -0.38
C LEU A 32 -8.38 18.13 0.78
N ARG A 33 -8.20 17.63 1.99
CA ARG A 33 -8.22 18.45 3.20
C ARG A 33 -6.81 18.97 3.44
N ARG A 34 -6.58 20.26 3.21
CA ARG A 34 -5.29 20.91 3.50
C ARG A 34 -5.08 21.05 4.99
N ALA A 35 -3.85 20.81 5.42
CA ALA A 35 -3.43 21.16 6.76
C ALA A 35 -3.36 22.71 6.90
N THR A 36 -3.79 23.21 8.05
CA THR A 36 -3.70 24.63 8.40
C THR A 36 -2.59 24.91 9.42
N THR A 37 -2.08 23.87 10.06
CA THR A 37 -1.04 23.94 11.11
C THR A 37 -0.03 22.82 10.93
N THR A 38 1.22 23.08 11.32
CA THR A 38 2.23 22.03 11.41
C THR A 38 1.97 21.10 12.58
N THR A 39 2.23 19.82 12.38
CA THR A 39 2.07 18.79 13.39
C THR A 39 3.08 17.65 13.18
N ASN A 40 3.33 16.87 14.20
CA ASN A 40 4.07 15.61 14.13
C ASN A 40 3.26 14.45 14.73
N SER A 41 1.97 14.66 14.97
CA SER A 41 1.14 13.65 15.63
C SER A 41 0.93 12.41 14.76
N PHE A 42 0.87 12.54 13.44
CA PHE A 42 0.72 11.39 12.56
C PHE A 42 1.95 10.47 12.65
N GLU A 43 3.15 11.02 12.57
CA GLU A 43 4.40 10.31 12.75
C GLU A 43 4.51 9.69 14.14
N GLY A 44 4.18 10.45 15.19
CA GLY A 44 4.18 9.96 16.56
C GLY A 44 3.24 8.77 16.79
N TYR A 45 2.12 8.72 16.06
CA TYR A 45 1.21 7.57 16.12
C TYR A 45 1.64 6.41 15.22
N ASN A 46 2.40 6.62 14.16
CA ASN A 46 2.65 5.60 13.13
C ASN A 46 4.11 5.12 13.02
N PHE A 47 5.09 5.92 13.42
CA PHE A 47 6.46 5.43 13.48
C PHE A 47 6.59 4.26 14.46
N PRO A 48 7.51 3.32 14.20
CA PRO A 48 7.69 2.10 14.98
C PRO A 48 7.88 2.37 16.48
N VAL A 49 7.29 1.53 17.33
CA VAL A 49 7.62 1.53 18.77
C VAL A 49 9.12 1.27 18.96
N GLY A 50 9.63 1.56 20.16
CA GLY A 50 11.05 1.47 20.45
C GLY A 50 11.85 2.68 19.99
N LEU A 51 11.26 3.53 19.15
CA LEU A 51 11.77 4.86 18.82
C LEU A 51 11.13 5.90 19.75
N GLU A 52 11.88 6.95 20.05
CA GLU A 52 11.43 7.99 20.98
C GLU A 52 10.14 8.66 20.51
N ASN A 53 9.14 8.74 21.39
CA ASN A 53 7.80 9.33 21.15
C ASN A 53 6.99 8.67 20.03
N CYS A 54 7.25 7.40 19.68
CA CYS A 54 6.59 6.64 18.62
C CYS A 54 5.69 5.53 19.18
N LYS A 55 4.54 5.24 18.52
CA LYS A 55 3.49 4.34 19.02
C LYS A 55 3.13 3.16 18.12
N GLY A 56 3.56 3.13 16.85
CA GLY A 56 3.35 2.01 15.93
C GLY A 56 1.90 1.72 15.57
N GLY A 57 1.06 2.74 15.33
CA GLY A 57 -0.40 2.59 15.27
C GLY A 57 -0.97 1.81 14.10
N ASN A 58 -0.44 1.97 12.89
CA ASN A 58 -0.94 1.27 11.70
C ASN A 58 0.05 0.21 11.24
N CYS A 59 -0.37 -1.05 11.27
CA CYS A 59 0.45 -2.19 10.90
C CYS A 59 -0.15 -2.88 9.66
N PRO A 60 0.52 -2.78 8.48
CA PRO A 60 0.10 -3.52 7.29
C PRO A 60 0.03 -5.03 7.55
N THR A 61 -0.98 -5.70 6.99
CA THR A 61 -1.09 -7.16 7.07
C THR A 61 -0.24 -7.84 6.00
N GLN A 62 0.10 -9.12 6.19
CA GLN A 62 0.76 -9.92 5.16
C GLN A 62 -0.09 -10.01 3.88
N THR A 63 -1.42 -10.00 4.00
CA THR A 63 -2.33 -9.97 2.84
C THR A 63 -2.08 -8.76 1.95
N LEU A 64 -1.84 -7.58 2.53
CA LEU A 64 -1.47 -6.41 1.74
C LEU A 64 -0.06 -6.52 1.17
N VAL A 65 0.89 -7.06 1.93
CA VAL A 65 2.26 -7.30 1.46
C VAL A 65 2.27 -8.23 0.26
N ASP A 66 1.50 -9.32 0.28
CA ASP A 66 1.38 -10.26 -0.84
C ASP A 66 0.69 -9.66 -2.07
N ALA A 67 -0.15 -8.65 -1.89
CA ALA A 67 -0.85 -8.00 -2.99
C ALA A 67 0.06 -7.21 -3.94
N TYR A 68 1.22 -6.77 -3.46
CA TYR A 68 2.21 -6.12 -4.32
C TYR A 68 2.84 -7.16 -5.24
N GLU A 69 2.64 -7.03 -6.54
CA GLU A 69 3.08 -7.96 -7.57
C GLU A 69 4.59 -7.84 -7.83
N MET A 70 5.14 -8.79 -8.55
CA MET A 70 6.50 -8.72 -9.09
C MET A 70 6.56 -7.73 -10.25
N LYS A 71 7.55 -6.84 -10.24
CA LYS A 71 7.67 -5.75 -11.21
C LYS A 71 7.77 -6.24 -12.66
N ASP A 72 8.50 -7.33 -12.89
CA ASP A 72 8.75 -7.83 -14.24
C ASP A 72 7.57 -8.59 -14.83
N THR A 73 6.85 -9.36 -14.01
CA THR A 73 5.83 -10.30 -14.48
C THR A 73 4.40 -9.84 -14.23
N GLY A 74 4.19 -8.96 -13.26
CA GLY A 74 2.86 -8.61 -12.77
C GLY A 74 2.14 -9.77 -12.11
N LEU A 75 2.87 -10.79 -11.65
CA LEU A 75 2.35 -11.89 -10.83
C LEU A 75 2.54 -11.57 -9.34
N ARG A 76 1.62 -12.00 -8.53
CA ARG A 76 1.81 -11.99 -7.07
C ARG A 76 2.89 -13.03 -6.69
N PRO A 77 3.57 -12.89 -5.55
CA PRO A 77 4.55 -13.89 -5.11
C PRO A 77 3.99 -15.32 -5.07
N ASP A 78 2.75 -15.49 -4.61
CA ASP A 78 2.08 -16.80 -4.50
C ASP A 78 1.62 -17.39 -5.85
N GLU A 79 1.79 -16.64 -6.94
CA GLU A 79 1.56 -17.12 -8.31
C GLU A 79 2.86 -17.55 -9.03
N LEU A 80 4.02 -17.44 -8.35
CA LEU A 80 5.31 -17.85 -8.90
C LEU A 80 5.53 -19.36 -8.75
N ASP A 81 6.15 -19.99 -9.76
CA ASP A 81 6.51 -21.41 -9.72
C ASP A 81 7.46 -21.78 -8.56
N ASN A 82 8.29 -20.82 -8.14
CA ASN A 82 9.25 -20.97 -7.05
C ASN A 82 8.77 -20.26 -5.77
N TYR A 83 7.47 -20.14 -5.56
CA TYR A 83 6.93 -19.50 -4.37
C TYR A 83 7.38 -20.21 -3.10
N ASP A 84 7.91 -19.44 -2.16
CA ASP A 84 8.26 -19.88 -0.82
C ASP A 84 7.45 -19.05 0.21
N PRO A 85 6.49 -19.66 0.93
CA PRO A 85 5.70 -18.96 1.94
C PRO A 85 6.53 -18.45 3.13
N ALA A 86 7.74 -18.96 3.35
CA ALA A 86 8.68 -18.51 4.35
C ALA A 86 9.53 -17.31 3.88
N ASN A 87 9.41 -16.89 2.61
CA ASN A 87 10.08 -15.69 2.10
C ASN A 87 9.07 -14.56 1.85
N PRO A 88 8.85 -13.63 2.79
CA PRO A 88 7.96 -12.49 2.57
C PRO A 88 8.58 -11.37 1.72
N TYR A 89 9.90 -11.40 1.51
CA TYR A 89 10.68 -10.27 0.98
C TYR A 89 11.31 -10.58 -0.38
N TYR A 90 10.49 -11.03 -1.33
CA TYR A 90 10.95 -11.11 -2.71
C TYR A 90 11.50 -9.76 -3.17
N THR A 91 12.61 -9.78 -3.89
CA THR A 91 13.17 -8.60 -4.57
C THR A 91 12.38 -8.26 -5.82
N ASN A 92 12.56 -7.06 -6.36
CA ASN A 92 11.92 -6.63 -7.61
C ASN A 92 10.37 -6.65 -7.55
N ARG A 93 9.84 -6.16 -6.45
CA ARG A 93 8.40 -5.98 -6.23
C ARG A 93 7.91 -4.67 -6.86
N ASP A 94 6.61 -4.54 -6.98
CA ASP A 94 5.92 -3.28 -7.28
C ASP A 94 6.57 -2.12 -6.50
N PRO A 95 7.01 -1.02 -7.17
CA PRO A 95 7.66 0.10 -6.49
C PRO A 95 6.86 0.69 -5.34
N ARG A 96 5.52 0.63 -5.39
CA ARG A 96 4.64 1.11 -4.33
C ARG A 96 4.79 0.33 -3.02
N PHE A 97 5.27 -0.93 -3.08
CA PHE A 97 5.61 -1.73 -1.89
C PHE A 97 6.63 -1.01 -1.01
N TYR A 98 7.74 -0.59 -1.61
CA TYR A 98 8.84 0.06 -0.88
C TYR A 98 8.47 1.43 -0.31
N LEU A 99 7.46 2.09 -0.91
CA LEU A 99 6.94 3.37 -0.47
C LEU A 99 5.84 3.27 0.60
N THR A 100 5.24 2.09 0.75
CA THR A 100 4.08 1.90 1.64
C THR A 100 4.42 1.09 2.89
N ILE A 101 5.31 0.10 2.78
CA ILE A 101 5.58 -0.91 3.80
C ILE A 101 6.97 -0.71 4.41
N ALA A 102 7.03 -0.61 5.74
CA ALA A 102 8.27 -0.74 6.50
C ALA A 102 8.35 -2.16 7.08
N LYS A 103 9.49 -2.82 6.90
CA LYS A 103 9.69 -4.23 7.21
C LYS A 103 10.96 -4.47 8.02
N ASN A 104 11.12 -5.67 8.54
CA ASN A 104 12.34 -6.08 9.23
C ASN A 104 13.60 -5.80 8.39
N GLY A 105 14.60 -5.21 8.99
CA GLY A 105 15.87 -4.88 8.34
C GLY A 105 15.87 -3.58 7.53
N ASP A 106 14.76 -2.84 7.43
CA ASP A 106 14.74 -1.55 6.75
C ASP A 106 15.66 -0.56 7.48
N GLU A 107 16.66 -0.06 6.76
CA GLU A 107 17.59 0.92 7.27
C GLU A 107 17.03 2.34 7.18
N LYS A 108 17.44 3.19 8.14
CA LYS A 108 17.09 4.63 8.16
C LYS A 108 15.60 4.94 8.01
N TRP A 109 14.78 4.14 8.66
CA TRP A 109 13.34 4.40 8.72
C TRP A 109 12.89 4.61 10.18
N PRO A 110 12.40 5.81 10.55
CA PRO A 110 12.53 7.09 9.82
C PRO A 110 13.99 7.53 9.64
N ASN A 111 14.23 8.62 8.91
CA ASN A 111 15.58 9.05 8.50
C ASN A 111 16.59 9.22 9.65
N TRP A 112 16.13 9.56 10.83
CA TRP A 112 16.96 9.73 12.03
C TRP A 112 17.19 8.42 12.80
N ASN A 113 16.53 7.32 12.43
CA ASN A 113 16.83 6.02 13.00
C ASN A 113 18.17 5.53 12.50
N THR A 114 19.07 5.16 13.43
CA THR A 114 20.44 4.71 13.13
C THR A 114 20.59 3.20 13.16
N VAL A 115 19.53 2.48 13.58
CA VAL A 115 19.53 1.02 13.68
C VAL A 115 18.47 0.48 12.72
N PRO A 116 18.75 -0.57 11.92
CA PRO A 116 17.75 -1.21 11.09
C PRO A 116 16.53 -1.65 11.91
N LEU A 117 15.34 -1.60 11.30
CA LEU A 117 14.11 -2.03 11.99
C LEU A 117 14.20 -3.49 12.42
N GLN A 118 13.79 -3.74 13.66
CA GLN A 118 13.82 -5.04 14.32
C GLN A 118 12.39 -5.46 14.66
N THR A 119 11.65 -5.92 13.64
CA THR A 119 10.25 -6.37 13.81
C THR A 119 10.13 -7.86 14.12
N TYR A 120 11.26 -8.53 14.44
CA TYR A 120 11.28 -9.89 14.94
C TYR A 120 10.94 -9.97 16.43
N GLN A 121 10.46 -11.10 16.91
CA GLN A 121 10.10 -11.34 18.31
C GLN A 121 11.23 -10.96 19.27
N GLY A 122 10.93 -10.05 20.21
CA GLY A 122 11.92 -9.50 21.14
C GLY A 122 12.82 -8.41 20.57
N GLY A 123 12.65 -8.02 19.31
CA GLY A 123 13.37 -6.91 18.69
C GLY A 123 12.91 -5.55 19.20
N LEU A 124 13.70 -4.50 18.90
CA LEU A 124 13.44 -3.13 19.37
C LEU A 124 12.12 -2.53 18.89
N ASN A 125 11.52 -3.08 17.83
CA ASN A 125 10.31 -2.54 17.21
C ASN A 125 9.18 -3.57 17.14
N ALA A 126 9.17 -4.57 18.00
CA ALA A 126 8.22 -5.68 17.96
C ALA A 126 7.65 -6.03 19.34
N GLU A 127 6.74 -6.98 19.39
CA GLU A 127 6.34 -7.62 20.64
C GLU A 127 7.55 -8.27 21.34
N PRO A 128 7.63 -8.24 22.69
CA PRO A 128 6.54 -7.90 23.62
C PRO A 128 6.45 -6.42 24.00
N LEU A 129 7.10 -5.50 23.30
CA LEU A 129 6.91 -4.07 23.58
C LEU A 129 5.45 -3.67 23.38
N SER A 130 4.92 -2.87 24.32
CA SER A 130 3.56 -2.34 24.20
C SER A 130 3.44 -1.50 22.93
N GLY A 131 2.50 -1.88 22.03
CA GLY A 131 2.34 -1.28 20.71
C GLY A 131 3.32 -1.84 19.65
N GLY A 132 4.09 -2.88 19.98
CA GLY A 132 4.88 -3.63 18.99
C GLY A 132 4.01 -4.16 17.86
N THR A 133 4.54 -4.19 16.63
CA THR A 133 3.75 -4.63 15.49
C THR A 133 3.28 -6.08 15.66
N PRO A 134 1.97 -6.34 15.60
CA PRO A 134 1.45 -7.70 15.62
C PRO A 134 1.59 -8.39 14.25
N THR A 135 1.90 -7.65 13.20
CA THR A 135 1.91 -8.16 11.82
C THR A 135 3.29 -8.30 11.20
N GLY A 136 4.35 -7.85 11.90
CA GLY A 136 5.72 -7.82 11.39
C GLY A 136 6.06 -6.58 10.53
N TYR A 137 5.11 -5.65 10.36
CA TYR A 137 5.25 -4.48 9.47
C TYR A 137 4.80 -3.19 10.13
N TYR A 138 5.29 -2.05 9.58
CA TYR A 138 4.81 -0.72 9.90
C TYR A 138 4.48 0.07 8.62
N LEU A 139 3.72 1.15 8.79
CA LEU A 139 3.27 2.01 7.70
C LEU A 139 4.35 3.01 7.32
N LYS A 140 4.72 3.08 6.02
CA LYS A 140 5.53 4.17 5.44
C LYS A 140 4.67 5.27 4.83
N LYS A 141 3.65 4.89 4.06
CA LYS A 141 2.81 5.85 3.33
C LYS A 141 2.23 6.93 4.25
N TYR A 142 2.22 8.15 3.80
CA TYR A 142 1.87 9.38 4.54
C TYR A 142 2.86 9.80 5.65
N CYS A 143 3.76 8.95 6.11
CA CYS A 143 4.75 9.35 7.09
C CYS A 143 5.84 10.22 6.46
N GLN A 144 6.09 11.39 7.03
CA GLN A 144 7.17 12.28 6.61
C GLN A 144 8.47 11.87 7.32
N THR A 145 9.34 11.15 6.63
CA THR A 145 10.54 10.51 7.21
C THR A 145 11.55 11.48 7.83
N ALA A 146 11.49 12.76 7.43
CA ALA A 146 12.33 13.82 7.97
C ALA A 146 11.80 14.39 9.31
N VAL A 147 10.58 14.02 9.72
CA VAL A 147 10.04 14.45 11.02
C VAL A 147 10.82 13.75 12.13
N ASP A 148 11.55 14.52 12.91
CA ASP A 148 12.28 14.04 14.09
C ASP A 148 11.40 14.18 15.33
N LEU A 149 11.30 13.12 16.12
CA LEU A 149 10.49 13.10 17.35
C LEU A 149 11.32 13.05 18.61
N ARG A 150 12.66 13.04 18.49
CA ARG A 150 13.56 13.00 19.63
C ARG A 150 13.52 14.30 20.43
N ALA A 151 13.68 14.19 21.75
CA ALA A 151 13.73 15.36 22.61
C ALA A 151 14.87 16.33 22.19
N GLY A 152 14.56 17.61 22.16
CA GLY A 152 15.52 18.66 21.76
C GLY A 152 15.70 18.87 20.26
N THR A 153 15.28 17.93 19.40
CA THR A 153 15.34 18.05 17.92
C THR A 153 13.97 17.94 17.27
N ALA A 154 12.90 17.82 18.05
CA ALA A 154 11.56 17.58 17.56
C ALA A 154 11.14 18.58 16.48
N SER A 155 10.73 18.05 15.34
CA SER A 155 10.25 18.81 14.19
C SER A 155 8.79 18.52 13.88
N LYS A 156 8.20 19.33 13.02
CA LYS A 156 6.80 19.24 12.61
C LYS A 156 6.70 19.41 11.10
N THR A 157 5.60 18.90 10.53
CA THR A 157 5.32 19.04 9.10
C THR A 157 3.84 19.31 8.86
N TYR A 158 3.50 19.65 7.63
CA TYR A 158 2.11 19.71 7.17
C TYR A 158 1.67 18.34 6.68
N HIS A 159 0.39 18.03 6.91
CA HIS A 159 -0.29 16.89 6.31
C HIS A 159 -1.53 17.37 5.57
N SER A 160 -1.58 17.12 4.27
CA SER A 160 -2.78 17.31 3.46
C SER A 160 -3.36 15.95 3.09
N TRP A 161 -4.60 15.71 3.50
CA TRP A 161 -5.23 14.39 3.36
C TRP A 161 -6.03 14.34 2.08
N ILE A 162 -5.72 13.37 1.22
CA ILE A 162 -6.42 13.15 -0.04
C ILE A 162 -7.79 12.55 0.25
N THR A 163 -8.82 13.16 -0.32
CA THR A 163 -10.18 12.62 -0.32
C THR A 163 -10.53 12.01 -1.67
N PHE A 164 -10.07 12.65 -2.77
CA PHE A 164 -10.31 12.15 -4.12
C PHE A 164 -9.19 12.59 -5.07
N ARG A 165 -8.71 11.68 -5.91
CA ARG A 165 -7.64 11.90 -6.89
C ARG A 165 -7.85 11.13 -8.18
N PHE A 166 -7.16 11.50 -9.25
CA PHE A 166 -7.32 10.87 -10.56
C PHE A 166 -6.95 9.38 -10.59
N GLY A 167 -6.00 8.91 -9.78
CA GLY A 167 -5.71 7.47 -9.66
C GLY A 167 -6.95 6.67 -9.28
N GLU A 168 -7.75 7.15 -8.32
CA GLU A 168 -9.03 6.54 -7.97
C GLU A 168 -10.05 6.65 -9.12
N PHE A 169 -10.11 7.79 -9.81
CA PHE A 169 -11.02 7.99 -10.94
C PHE A 169 -10.82 6.95 -12.04
N TYR A 170 -9.57 6.64 -12.41
CA TYR A 170 -9.28 5.61 -13.41
C TYR A 170 -9.77 4.22 -12.97
N LEU A 171 -9.57 3.89 -11.70
CA LEU A 171 -10.05 2.62 -11.15
C LEU A 171 -11.58 2.57 -11.07
N ASN A 172 -12.24 3.66 -10.67
CA ASN A 172 -13.70 3.75 -10.66
C ASN A 172 -14.29 3.61 -12.08
N TYR A 173 -13.67 4.27 -13.07
CA TYR A 173 -14.05 4.14 -14.46
C TYR A 173 -13.90 2.69 -14.97
N ALA A 174 -12.76 2.06 -14.69
CA ALA A 174 -12.50 0.68 -15.11
C ALA A 174 -13.54 -0.30 -14.57
N GLU A 175 -13.91 -0.16 -13.29
CA GLU A 175 -14.96 -1.00 -12.70
C GLU A 175 -16.33 -0.75 -13.35
N ALA A 176 -16.69 0.52 -13.52
CA ALA A 176 -17.98 0.90 -14.10
C ALA A 176 -18.14 0.38 -15.53
N VAL A 177 -17.15 0.60 -16.40
CA VAL A 177 -17.16 0.13 -17.79
C VAL A 177 -17.20 -1.39 -17.86
N TYR A 178 -16.34 -2.07 -17.07
CA TYR A 178 -16.38 -3.53 -16.99
C TYR A 178 -17.74 -4.08 -16.59
N LYS A 179 -18.37 -3.51 -15.56
CA LYS A 179 -19.69 -3.95 -15.09
C LYS A 179 -20.78 -3.66 -16.11
N TYR A 180 -20.69 -2.55 -16.82
CA TYR A 180 -21.68 -2.14 -17.81
C TYR A 180 -21.59 -2.93 -19.10
N LEU A 181 -20.37 -3.07 -19.67
CA LEU A 181 -20.16 -3.77 -20.97
C LEU A 181 -19.95 -5.28 -20.82
N GLY A 182 -19.80 -5.80 -19.58
CA GLY A 182 -19.70 -7.24 -19.30
C GLY A 182 -18.36 -7.89 -19.71
N SER A 183 -17.38 -7.11 -20.19
CA SER A 183 -16.04 -7.58 -20.55
C SER A 183 -14.99 -6.53 -20.23
N PRO A 184 -13.80 -6.93 -19.76
CA PRO A 184 -12.73 -5.98 -19.45
C PRO A 184 -12.10 -5.33 -20.70
N TYR A 185 -12.33 -5.88 -21.87
CA TYR A 185 -11.78 -5.40 -23.16
C TYR A 185 -12.81 -4.68 -24.01
N ALA A 186 -14.08 -4.71 -23.61
CA ALA A 186 -15.15 -4.11 -24.40
C ALA A 186 -15.08 -2.57 -24.40
N THR A 187 -15.45 -2.01 -25.53
CA THR A 187 -15.68 -0.58 -25.76
C THR A 187 -16.96 -0.40 -26.58
N ASP A 188 -17.55 0.79 -26.56
CA ASP A 188 -18.63 1.17 -27.45
C ASP A 188 -18.45 2.63 -27.91
N ASN A 189 -19.50 3.22 -28.52
CA ASN A 189 -19.45 4.59 -29.03
C ASN A 189 -19.37 5.65 -27.90
N GLU A 190 -19.84 5.34 -26.73
CA GLU A 190 -19.82 6.22 -25.54
C GLU A 190 -18.56 5.99 -24.70
N PHE A 191 -18.18 4.72 -24.47
CA PHE A 191 -17.05 4.32 -23.66
C PHE A 191 -15.95 3.75 -24.55
N THR A 192 -15.14 4.64 -25.13
CA THR A 192 -14.08 4.31 -26.10
C THR A 192 -12.79 3.79 -25.48
N THR A 193 -12.68 3.78 -24.15
CA THR A 193 -11.55 3.23 -23.40
C THR A 193 -12.02 2.01 -22.62
N SER A 194 -11.34 0.88 -22.83
CA SER A 194 -11.66 -0.36 -22.10
C SER A 194 -11.25 -0.29 -20.63
N ALA A 195 -11.79 -1.20 -19.81
CA ALA A 195 -11.40 -1.29 -18.40
C ALA A 195 -9.90 -1.59 -18.21
N VAL A 196 -9.34 -2.49 -19.03
CA VAL A 196 -7.89 -2.81 -18.97
C VAL A 196 -7.03 -1.62 -19.38
N ASP A 197 -7.47 -0.80 -20.35
CA ASP A 197 -6.71 0.38 -20.77
C ASP A 197 -6.74 1.48 -19.70
N ALA A 198 -7.86 1.64 -19.02
CA ALA A 198 -7.96 2.57 -17.89
C ALA A 198 -7.02 2.18 -16.73
N ILE A 199 -6.98 0.89 -16.36
CA ILE A 199 -6.07 0.37 -15.34
C ILE A 199 -4.61 0.50 -15.78
N LYS A 200 -4.32 0.29 -17.08
CA LYS A 200 -2.97 0.42 -17.62
C LYS A 200 -2.37 1.80 -17.37
N VAL A 201 -3.17 2.86 -17.32
CA VAL A 201 -2.68 4.22 -16.97
C VAL A 201 -2.06 4.25 -15.57
N VAL A 202 -2.77 3.69 -14.58
CA VAL A 202 -2.30 3.62 -13.20
C VAL A 202 -1.06 2.74 -13.09
N ARG A 203 -1.07 1.58 -13.74
CA ARG A 203 0.04 0.62 -13.71
C ARG A 203 1.30 1.15 -14.40
N THR A 204 1.14 1.86 -15.51
CA THR A 204 2.28 2.49 -16.21
C THR A 204 2.97 3.53 -15.32
N ARG A 205 2.20 4.38 -14.60
CA ARG A 205 2.75 5.31 -13.62
C ARG A 205 3.53 4.58 -12.52
N ALA A 206 3.02 3.43 -12.07
CA ALA A 206 3.66 2.60 -11.05
C ALA A 206 4.81 1.73 -11.60
N GLU A 207 5.19 1.89 -12.87
CA GLU A 207 6.20 1.09 -13.58
C GLU A 207 5.88 -0.42 -13.58
N MET A 208 4.58 -0.75 -13.55
CA MET A 208 4.10 -2.13 -13.56
C MET A 208 3.61 -2.53 -14.96
N PRO A 209 3.76 -3.80 -15.36
CA PRO A 209 3.21 -4.29 -16.63
C PRO A 209 1.69 -4.17 -16.66
N GLY A 210 1.11 -3.90 -17.83
CA GLY A 210 -0.33 -3.93 -18.01
C GLY A 210 -0.93 -5.31 -17.70
N PHE A 211 -2.24 -5.38 -17.52
CA PHE A 211 -2.90 -6.68 -17.34
C PHE A 211 -2.76 -7.55 -18.59
N PRO A 212 -2.60 -8.88 -18.45
CA PRO A 212 -2.52 -9.81 -19.57
C PRO A 212 -3.73 -9.69 -20.50
N GLN A 213 -3.52 -9.95 -21.80
CA GLN A 213 -4.61 -10.07 -22.76
C GLN A 213 -5.33 -11.41 -22.61
N GLY A 214 -6.62 -11.44 -22.92
CA GLY A 214 -7.41 -12.68 -22.94
C GLY A 214 -7.78 -13.25 -21.58
N MET A 215 -7.68 -12.45 -20.51
CA MET A 215 -8.18 -12.89 -19.19
C MET A 215 -9.68 -13.16 -19.22
N THR A 216 -10.10 -14.17 -18.46
CA THR A 216 -11.52 -14.34 -18.12
C THR A 216 -12.02 -13.18 -17.26
N ASN A 217 -13.32 -12.98 -17.21
CA ASN A 217 -13.94 -11.95 -16.35
C ASN A 217 -13.56 -12.15 -14.87
N ASP A 218 -13.52 -13.39 -14.40
CA ASP A 218 -13.15 -13.70 -13.00
C ASP A 218 -11.66 -13.39 -12.72
N ALA A 219 -10.76 -13.72 -13.64
CA ALA A 219 -9.35 -13.41 -13.52
C ALA A 219 -9.12 -11.89 -13.51
N PHE A 220 -9.78 -11.17 -14.43
CA PHE A 220 -9.75 -9.72 -14.45
C PHE A 220 -10.26 -9.12 -13.15
N TRP A 221 -11.41 -9.58 -12.66
CA TRP A 221 -12.01 -9.04 -11.44
C TRP A 221 -11.11 -9.19 -10.22
N LYS A 222 -10.45 -10.35 -10.07
CA LYS A 222 -9.48 -10.59 -9.00
C LYS A 222 -8.26 -9.64 -9.10
N LYS A 223 -7.70 -9.48 -10.31
CA LYS A 223 -6.57 -8.56 -10.52
C LYS A 223 -6.96 -7.09 -10.34
N TYR A 224 -8.15 -6.70 -10.76
CA TYR A 224 -8.69 -5.37 -10.52
C TYR A 224 -8.81 -5.07 -9.02
N GLN A 225 -9.39 -5.98 -8.24
CA GLN A 225 -9.51 -5.83 -6.78
C GLN A 225 -8.14 -5.73 -6.10
N ASN A 226 -7.15 -6.47 -6.60
CA ASN A 226 -5.78 -6.40 -6.14
C ASN A 226 -5.13 -5.05 -6.46
N GLU A 227 -5.22 -4.59 -7.71
CA GLU A 227 -4.70 -3.29 -8.14
C GLU A 227 -5.30 -2.14 -7.31
N ARG A 228 -6.61 -2.17 -7.10
CA ARG A 228 -7.30 -1.16 -6.29
C ARG A 228 -6.83 -1.17 -4.83
N MET A 229 -6.58 -2.34 -4.25
CA MET A 229 -6.06 -2.49 -2.89
C MET A 229 -4.64 -1.91 -2.76
N VAL A 230 -3.78 -2.14 -3.75
CA VAL A 230 -2.39 -1.65 -3.79
C VAL A 230 -2.36 -0.14 -4.03
N GLU A 231 -3.04 0.33 -5.06
CA GLU A 231 -3.01 1.75 -5.45
C GLU A 231 -3.58 2.67 -4.35
N LEU A 232 -4.69 2.29 -3.75
CA LEU A 232 -5.41 3.07 -2.76
C LEU A 232 -5.13 2.61 -1.31
N ALA A 233 -4.02 1.88 -1.09
CA ALA A 233 -3.64 1.44 0.24
C ALA A 233 -3.58 2.62 1.22
N PHE A 234 -4.21 2.47 2.40
CA PHE A 234 -4.30 3.48 3.46
C PHE A 234 -4.99 4.80 3.09
N GLU A 235 -5.75 4.83 1.98
CA GLU A 235 -6.58 5.98 1.58
C GLU A 235 -8.07 5.83 2.00
N GLY A 236 -8.40 4.86 2.84
CA GLY A 236 -9.73 4.67 3.38
C GLY A 236 -10.72 3.88 2.50
N HIS A 237 -10.29 3.41 1.32
CA HIS A 237 -11.20 2.80 0.33
C HIS A 237 -11.54 1.33 0.61
N ARG A 238 -10.56 0.52 1.05
CA ARG A 238 -10.70 -0.95 1.11
C ARG A 238 -11.92 -1.43 1.90
N PHE A 239 -12.21 -0.80 3.02
CA PHE A 239 -13.36 -1.15 3.86
C PHE A 239 -14.69 -1.00 3.11
N TRP A 240 -14.84 0.10 2.37
CA TRP A 240 -16.04 0.40 1.60
C TRP A 240 -16.12 -0.46 0.33
N ASP A 241 -15.01 -0.68 -0.35
CA ASP A 241 -14.93 -1.54 -1.54
C ASP A 241 -15.41 -2.95 -1.23
N VAL A 242 -14.88 -3.57 -0.19
CA VAL A 242 -15.25 -4.94 0.21
C VAL A 242 -16.72 -5.02 0.61
N ARG A 243 -17.27 -3.99 1.26
CA ARG A 243 -18.70 -3.92 1.60
C ARG A 243 -19.59 -3.78 0.37
N ARG A 244 -19.28 -2.87 -0.55
CA ARG A 244 -20.08 -2.68 -1.78
C ARG A 244 -19.99 -3.88 -2.72
N TRP A 245 -18.88 -4.63 -2.70
CA TRP A 245 -18.74 -5.90 -3.42
C TRP A 245 -19.43 -7.08 -2.71
N LYS A 246 -19.85 -6.91 -1.45
CA LYS A 246 -20.45 -7.95 -0.60
C LYS A 246 -19.48 -9.14 -0.37
N GLU A 247 -18.20 -8.84 -0.20
CA GLU A 247 -17.13 -9.83 -0.07
C GLU A 247 -16.43 -9.76 1.31
N GLY A 248 -17.16 -9.36 2.38
CA GLY A 248 -16.62 -9.24 3.75
C GLY A 248 -15.97 -10.52 4.26
N ASP A 249 -16.67 -11.64 4.16
CA ASP A 249 -16.16 -12.95 4.59
C ASP A 249 -14.86 -13.34 3.86
N LYS A 250 -14.79 -13.06 2.57
CA LYS A 250 -13.63 -13.39 1.75
C LYS A 250 -12.38 -12.58 2.15
N HIS A 251 -12.54 -11.30 2.49
CA HIS A 251 -11.43 -10.38 2.63
C HIS A 251 -11.08 -9.99 4.07
N PHE A 252 -12.02 -10.10 5.01
CA PHE A 252 -11.85 -9.64 6.38
C PHE A 252 -11.93 -10.74 7.44
N LYS A 253 -12.35 -11.95 7.07
CA LYS A 253 -12.42 -13.08 7.99
C LYS A 253 -11.04 -13.44 8.56
N ASN A 254 -10.03 -13.44 7.70
CA ASN A 254 -8.68 -13.85 8.07
C ASN A 254 -7.72 -12.66 8.00
N ILE A 255 -6.99 -12.41 9.08
CA ILE A 255 -5.82 -11.54 9.08
C ILE A 255 -4.59 -12.44 9.03
N VAL A 256 -3.73 -12.22 8.03
CA VAL A 256 -2.44 -12.90 7.93
C VAL A 256 -1.35 -11.96 8.44
N GLU A 257 -0.60 -12.45 9.41
CA GLU A 257 0.54 -11.79 10.04
C GLU A 257 1.83 -12.52 9.64
N MET A 258 2.97 -11.85 9.77
CA MET A 258 4.29 -12.46 9.62
C MET A 258 4.98 -12.47 10.98
N GLU A 259 5.07 -13.64 11.58
CA GLU A 259 5.91 -13.83 12.76
C GLU A 259 7.36 -14.00 12.32
N ILE A 260 8.25 -13.24 12.92
CA ILE A 260 9.67 -13.23 12.57
C ILE A 260 10.47 -13.63 13.81
N THR A 261 11.29 -14.67 13.67
CA THR A 261 12.21 -15.13 14.71
C THR A 261 13.64 -14.88 14.26
N LYS A 262 14.44 -14.23 15.12
CA LYS A 262 15.89 -14.08 14.90
C LYS A 262 16.60 -15.35 15.39
N ASN A 263 17.39 -15.99 14.53
CA ASN A 263 18.17 -17.19 14.82
C ASN A 263 19.53 -16.84 15.45
N GLY A 264 20.19 -17.83 16.04
CA GLY A 264 21.48 -17.64 16.70
C GLY A 264 22.65 -17.31 15.75
N ASP A 265 22.47 -17.52 14.43
CA ASP A 265 23.42 -17.19 13.37
C ASP A 265 23.11 -15.86 12.66
N ASP A 266 22.30 -15.01 13.29
CA ASP A 266 21.80 -13.72 12.75
C ASP A 266 20.92 -13.84 11.50
N THR A 267 20.48 -15.03 11.11
CA THR A 267 19.43 -15.23 10.09
C THR A 267 18.03 -15.06 10.69
N TYR A 268 17.00 -15.09 9.84
CA TYR A 268 15.61 -14.96 10.28
C TYR A 268 14.76 -16.10 9.73
N THR A 269 13.88 -16.58 10.59
CA THR A 269 12.78 -17.47 10.20
C THR A 269 11.48 -16.69 10.13
N TYR A 270 10.72 -16.89 9.06
CA TYR A 270 9.46 -16.20 8.79
C TYR A 270 8.33 -17.20 8.76
N GLU A 271 7.30 -16.98 9.57
CA GLU A 271 6.13 -17.87 9.65
C GLU A 271 4.83 -17.07 9.48
N ARG A 272 3.99 -17.52 8.56
CA ARG A 272 2.66 -16.95 8.35
C ARG A 272 1.72 -17.43 9.44
N LYS A 273 1.15 -16.51 10.21
CA LYS A 273 0.12 -16.79 11.20
C LYS A 273 -1.21 -16.24 10.71
N VAL A 274 -2.25 -17.07 10.82
CA VAL A 274 -3.61 -16.68 10.45
C VAL A 274 -4.41 -16.47 11.72
N LYS A 275 -4.97 -15.26 11.87
CA LYS A 275 -5.93 -14.93 12.93
C LYS A 275 -7.31 -14.82 12.31
N GLU A 276 -8.21 -15.74 12.66
CA GLU A 276 -9.60 -15.66 12.26
C GLU A 276 -10.35 -14.58 13.05
N ARG A 277 -11.24 -13.89 12.35
CA ARG A 277 -12.15 -12.88 12.92
C ARG A 277 -13.57 -13.21 12.53
N SER A 278 -14.54 -12.90 13.41
CA SER A 278 -15.94 -12.88 13.00
C SER A 278 -16.18 -11.66 12.10
N TRP A 279 -16.98 -11.86 11.08
CA TRP A 279 -17.49 -10.80 10.23
C TRP A 279 -19.02 -10.86 10.32
N ASP A 280 -19.61 -9.90 11.05
CA ASP A 280 -21.07 -9.75 11.24
C ASP A 280 -21.66 -8.71 10.29
#